data_776446b671cb313b7c0701a70dbe1412
#
_entry.id   776446b671cb313b7c0701a70dbe1412
#
_cell.length_a   1.000
_cell.length_b   1.000
_cell.length_c   1.000
_cell.angle_alpha   90.00
_cell.angle_beta   90.00
_cell.angle_gamma   90.00
#
_symmetry.space_group_name_H-M   'P 1'
#
loop_
_entity.id
_entity.type
_entity.pdbx_description
1 polymer ?
#
loop_
_entity_poly.entity_id
_entity_poly.type
_entity_poly.pdbx_seq_one_letter_code
_entity_poly.pdbx_strand_id
1 'polypeptide(L)'
;MPRPTTGSYPAYFETYISLVPGDDVLEAIRAQDKLINEWLPSIAENKHEYAYAPGKWTVKELLQHIIDTERIFQYRALCFARQEKQSLPGFEENDYAAVSNANARSWQELCDEMKILRQCTLLMYESFSQKMLAQEGVANNKPFSCNAIGFCIAGHLQHHKNILEERYL
;
A
#
# COMPACT_ATOMS: atom_id res chain seq x y z
N MET A 1 6.29 9.84 14.83
CA MET A 1 5.12 9.59 15.69
C MET A 1 5.12 8.10 16.01
N PRO A 2 4.84 7.69 17.25
CA PRO A 2 4.90 6.27 17.62
C PRO A 2 3.91 5.44 16.79
N ARG A 3 4.16 4.13 16.78
CA ARG A 3 3.30 3.14 16.13
C ARG A 3 1.84 3.34 16.50
N PRO A 4 0.90 3.21 15.56
CA PRO A 4 -0.52 3.36 15.85
C PRO A 4 -0.98 2.29 16.85
N THR A 5 -1.82 2.68 17.79
CA THR A 5 -2.36 1.77 18.81
C THR A 5 -3.61 1.05 18.29
N THR A 6 -3.84 -0.15 18.78
CA THR A 6 -5.08 -0.88 18.54
C THR A 6 -6.29 0.02 18.86
N GLY A 7 -7.24 0.11 17.93
CA GLY A 7 -8.42 1.00 18.01
C GLY A 7 -8.30 2.28 17.19
N SER A 8 -7.09 2.73 16.80
CA SER A 8 -6.92 3.86 15.88
C SER A 8 -7.01 3.46 14.38
N TYR A 9 -7.35 2.23 14.11
CA TYR A 9 -7.58 1.66 12.77
C TYR A 9 -8.50 0.44 12.88
N PRO A 10 -9.18 0.04 11.77
CA PRO A 10 -10.00 -1.18 11.75
C PRO A 10 -9.13 -2.43 11.99
N ALA A 11 -9.62 -3.37 12.82
CA ALA A 11 -8.86 -4.55 13.24
C ALA A 11 -8.28 -5.39 12.08
N TYR A 12 -8.94 -5.42 10.93
CA TYR A 12 -8.44 -6.09 9.73
C TYR A 12 -7.02 -5.63 9.33
N PHE A 13 -6.70 -4.35 9.50
CA PHE A 13 -5.41 -3.78 9.10
C PHE A 13 -4.25 -4.18 10.02
N GLU A 14 -4.52 -4.82 11.15
CA GLU A 14 -3.47 -5.44 11.98
C GLU A 14 -2.65 -6.44 11.15
N THR A 15 -3.28 -7.15 10.19
CA THR A 15 -2.61 -8.05 9.24
C THR A 15 -1.45 -7.38 8.50
N TYR A 16 -1.56 -6.08 8.24
CA TYR A 16 -0.50 -5.31 7.55
C TYR A 16 0.43 -4.61 8.55
N ILE A 17 -0.14 -3.92 9.53
CA ILE A 17 0.62 -3.12 10.49
C ILE A 17 1.60 -3.99 11.29
N SER A 18 1.20 -5.22 11.68
CA SER A 18 2.07 -6.14 12.41
C SER A 18 3.31 -6.60 11.63
N LEU A 19 3.29 -6.52 10.30
CA LEU A 19 4.43 -6.89 9.44
C LEU A 19 5.52 -5.82 9.38
N VAL A 20 5.23 -4.62 9.86
CA VAL A 20 6.16 -3.48 9.77
C VAL A 20 6.94 -3.36 11.08
N PRO A 21 8.27 -3.45 11.07
CA PRO A 21 9.07 -3.24 12.27
C PRO A 21 9.18 -1.76 12.65
N GLY A 22 9.53 -1.48 13.90
CA GLY A 22 9.79 -0.13 14.39
C GLY A 22 8.53 0.68 14.72
N ASP A 23 8.76 1.92 15.14
CA ASP A 23 7.73 2.80 15.69
C ASP A 23 7.60 4.14 14.93
N ASP A 24 8.35 4.33 13.86
CA ASP A 24 8.29 5.56 13.06
C ASP A 24 7.78 5.28 11.65
N VAL A 25 6.74 6.01 11.24
CA VAL A 25 6.08 5.82 9.93
C VAL A 25 7.00 6.14 8.75
N LEU A 26 7.87 7.13 8.87
CA LEU A 26 8.79 7.47 7.80
C LEU A 26 9.87 6.39 7.64
N GLU A 27 10.39 5.88 8.75
CA GLU A 27 11.32 4.74 8.73
C GLU A 27 10.66 3.49 8.13
N ALA A 28 9.40 3.23 8.49
CA ALA A 28 8.62 2.12 7.94
C ALA A 28 8.48 2.22 6.40
N ILE A 29 8.16 3.41 5.88
CA ILE A 29 8.03 3.65 4.43
C ILE A 29 9.40 3.52 3.74
N ARG A 30 10.46 4.11 4.30
CA ARG A 30 11.83 4.05 3.76
C ARG A 30 12.41 2.63 3.77
N ALA A 31 12.08 1.81 4.76
CA ALA A 31 12.56 0.43 4.85
C ALA A 31 12.15 -0.44 3.64
N GLN A 32 11.14 -0.01 2.87
CA GLN A 32 10.68 -0.70 1.67
C GLN A 32 11.50 -0.37 0.40
N ASP A 33 12.49 0.51 0.51
CA ASP A 33 13.24 1.01 -0.65
C ASP A 33 13.93 -0.10 -1.44
N LYS A 34 14.61 -1.03 -0.75
CA LYS A 34 15.25 -2.19 -1.39
C LYS A 34 14.24 -3.13 -2.05
N LEU A 35 13.07 -3.30 -1.45
CA LEU A 35 12.02 -4.14 -2.00
C LEU A 35 11.54 -3.58 -3.34
N ILE A 36 11.35 -2.28 -3.42
CA ILE A 36 10.85 -1.61 -4.63
C ILE A 36 11.92 -1.49 -5.70
N ASN A 37 13.15 -1.13 -5.33
CA ASN A 37 14.21 -0.82 -6.30
C ASN A 37 15.05 -2.02 -6.73
N GLU A 38 15.09 -3.10 -5.95
CA GLU A 38 15.94 -4.26 -6.20
C GLU A 38 15.12 -5.55 -6.34
N TRP A 39 14.25 -5.85 -5.38
CA TRP A 39 13.54 -7.13 -5.35
C TRP A 39 12.42 -7.21 -6.41
N LEU A 40 11.53 -6.22 -6.52
CA LEU A 40 10.47 -6.21 -7.54
C LEU A 40 11.06 -6.35 -8.95
N PRO A 41 12.06 -5.53 -9.37
CA PRO A 41 12.66 -5.68 -10.70
C PRO A 41 13.35 -7.04 -10.93
N SER A 42 13.75 -7.76 -9.87
CA SER A 42 14.41 -9.06 -9.99
C SER A 42 13.47 -10.23 -10.27
N ILE A 43 12.15 -10.04 -10.21
CA ILE A 43 11.18 -11.10 -10.50
C ILE A 43 11.32 -11.51 -11.97
N ALA A 44 11.50 -12.83 -12.20
CA ALA A 44 11.78 -13.38 -13.52
C ALA A 44 10.61 -13.15 -14.49
N GLU A 45 10.94 -12.85 -15.76
CA GLU A 45 9.97 -12.50 -16.80
C GLU A 45 8.87 -13.55 -16.98
N ASN A 46 9.22 -14.84 -16.92
CA ASN A 46 8.26 -15.94 -17.05
C ASN A 46 7.26 -16.04 -15.87
N LYS A 47 7.42 -15.20 -14.84
CA LYS A 47 6.50 -15.11 -13.69
C LYS A 47 5.51 -13.95 -13.81
N HIS A 48 5.77 -12.96 -14.66
CA HIS A 48 4.99 -11.72 -14.66
C HIS A 48 3.48 -11.94 -14.93
N GLU A 49 3.14 -12.89 -15.80
CA GLU A 49 1.76 -13.24 -16.13
C GLU A 49 1.30 -14.56 -15.46
N TYR A 50 2.11 -15.11 -14.56
CA TYR A 50 1.75 -16.31 -13.83
C TYR A 50 0.70 -16.02 -12.74
N ALA A 51 -0.33 -16.87 -12.66
CA ALA A 51 -1.29 -16.96 -11.58
C ALA A 51 -1.21 -18.37 -10.96
N TYR A 52 -1.13 -18.46 -9.63
CA TYR A 52 -0.91 -19.76 -8.95
C TYR A 52 -2.14 -20.68 -8.96
N ALA A 53 -3.32 -20.19 -9.32
CA ALA A 53 -4.55 -20.97 -9.49
C ALA A 53 -5.55 -20.24 -10.40
N PRO A 54 -6.54 -20.96 -10.99
CA PRO A 54 -7.62 -20.32 -11.74
C PRO A 54 -8.37 -19.26 -10.92
N GLY A 55 -8.60 -18.10 -11.54
CA GLY A 55 -9.29 -16.97 -10.91
C GLY A 55 -8.46 -16.19 -9.89
N LYS A 56 -7.16 -16.46 -9.79
CA LYS A 56 -6.22 -15.63 -9.01
C LYS A 56 -5.54 -14.62 -9.92
N TRP A 57 -5.15 -13.51 -9.33
CA TRP A 57 -4.43 -12.45 -10.03
C TRP A 57 -3.09 -12.94 -10.56
N THR A 58 -2.66 -12.41 -11.68
CA THR A 58 -1.28 -12.53 -12.13
C THR A 58 -0.35 -11.68 -11.25
N VAL A 59 0.97 -11.90 -11.37
CA VAL A 59 1.97 -11.06 -10.68
C VAL A 59 1.83 -9.59 -11.09
N LYS A 60 1.56 -9.31 -12.38
CA LYS A 60 1.30 -7.94 -12.87
C LYS A 60 0.04 -7.33 -12.26
N GLU A 61 -1.06 -8.08 -12.20
CA GLU A 61 -2.31 -7.62 -11.57
C GLU A 61 -2.13 -7.37 -10.07
N LEU A 62 -1.35 -8.21 -9.39
CA LEU A 62 -1.03 -8.03 -7.98
C LEU A 62 -0.19 -6.77 -7.75
N LEU A 63 0.82 -6.49 -8.58
CA LEU A 63 1.59 -5.25 -8.48
C LEU A 63 0.73 -4.02 -8.78
N GLN A 64 -0.15 -4.10 -9.79
CA GLN A 64 -1.09 -3.01 -10.08
C GLN A 64 -2.05 -2.77 -8.91
N HIS A 65 -2.55 -3.83 -8.26
CA HIS A 65 -3.36 -3.70 -7.05
C HIS A 65 -2.61 -2.98 -5.91
N ILE A 66 -1.32 -3.28 -5.72
CA ILE A 66 -0.49 -2.58 -4.72
C ILE A 66 -0.40 -1.08 -5.05
N ILE A 67 -0.16 -0.75 -6.32
CA ILE A 67 -0.08 0.62 -6.82
C ILE A 67 -1.40 1.37 -6.59
N ASP A 68 -2.53 0.78 -6.99
CA ASP A 68 -3.84 1.40 -6.86
C ASP A 68 -4.23 1.60 -5.39
N THR A 69 -3.96 0.62 -4.55
CA THR A 69 -4.22 0.70 -3.10
C THR A 69 -3.35 1.78 -2.45
N GLU A 70 -2.08 1.93 -2.83
CA GLU A 70 -1.21 2.99 -2.31
C GLU A 70 -1.73 4.38 -2.69
N ARG A 71 -2.25 4.58 -3.92
CA ARG A 71 -2.91 5.84 -4.33
C ARG A 71 -4.14 6.17 -3.47
N ILE A 72 -4.96 5.17 -3.22
CA ILE A 72 -6.16 5.32 -2.37
C ILE A 72 -5.75 5.67 -0.94
N PHE A 73 -4.73 5.02 -0.40
CA PHE A 73 -4.20 5.33 0.92
C PHE A 73 -3.54 6.72 0.97
N GLN A 74 -2.81 7.14 -0.05
CA GLN A 74 -2.29 8.51 -0.15
C GLN A 74 -3.41 9.54 -0.09
N TYR A 75 -4.46 9.35 -0.89
CA TYR A 75 -5.61 10.26 -0.90
C TYR A 75 -6.27 10.34 0.48
N ARG A 76 -6.50 9.19 1.13
CA ARG A 76 -7.09 9.14 2.47
C ARG A 76 -6.20 9.84 3.50
N ALA A 77 -4.89 9.56 3.49
CA ALA A 77 -3.93 10.21 4.39
C ALA A 77 -3.91 11.74 4.21
N LEU A 78 -3.92 12.21 2.96
CA LEU A 78 -4.01 13.64 2.64
C LEU A 78 -5.30 14.26 3.20
N CYS A 79 -6.45 13.65 2.94
CA CYS A 79 -7.74 14.13 3.44
C CYS A 79 -7.77 14.22 4.97
N PHE A 80 -7.30 13.19 5.66
CA PHE A 80 -7.28 13.17 7.13
C PHE A 80 -6.30 14.19 7.69
N ALA A 81 -5.10 14.30 7.11
CA ALA A 81 -4.14 15.33 7.48
C ALA A 81 -4.68 16.77 7.30
N ARG A 82 -5.64 16.97 6.38
CA ARG A 82 -6.34 18.24 6.12
C ARG A 82 -7.67 18.36 6.87
N GLN A 83 -7.98 17.40 7.76
CA GLN A 83 -9.16 17.38 8.62
C GLN A 83 -10.49 17.28 7.86
N GLU A 84 -10.50 16.51 6.76
CA GLU A 84 -11.72 16.18 6.02
C GLU A 84 -12.75 15.54 6.97
N LYS A 85 -13.99 15.99 6.88
CA LYS A 85 -15.09 15.56 7.75
C LYS A 85 -16.02 14.53 7.09
N GLN A 86 -15.96 14.45 5.76
CA GLN A 86 -16.78 13.49 5.04
C GLN A 86 -16.18 12.09 5.13
N SER A 87 -17.04 11.09 5.21
CA SER A 87 -16.59 9.70 5.09
C SER A 87 -16.13 9.42 3.67
N LEU A 88 -14.90 8.95 3.51
CA LEU A 88 -14.38 8.57 2.21
C LEU A 88 -14.90 7.18 1.80
N PRO A 89 -15.15 6.95 0.50
CA PRO A 89 -15.68 5.68 0.02
C PRO A 89 -14.70 4.52 0.22
N GLY A 90 -15.27 3.30 0.29
CA GLY A 90 -14.54 2.07 0.06
C GLY A 90 -14.28 1.84 -1.43
N PHE A 91 -13.56 0.78 -1.76
CA PHE A 91 -13.41 0.25 -3.10
C PHE A 91 -13.37 -1.28 -3.03
N GLU A 92 -13.72 -1.93 -4.15
CA GLU A 92 -13.63 -3.39 -4.27
C GLU A 92 -12.41 -3.75 -5.12
N GLU A 93 -11.42 -4.36 -4.49
CA GLU A 93 -10.12 -4.64 -5.12
C GLU A 93 -10.22 -5.58 -6.31
N ASN A 94 -11.16 -6.55 -6.29
CA ASN A 94 -11.35 -7.47 -7.40
C ASN A 94 -11.95 -6.79 -8.63
N ASP A 95 -12.87 -5.85 -8.43
CA ASP A 95 -13.45 -5.07 -9.53
C ASP A 95 -12.37 -4.18 -10.17
N TYR A 96 -11.50 -3.58 -9.36
CA TYR A 96 -10.38 -2.76 -9.86
C TYR A 96 -9.37 -3.61 -10.63
N ALA A 97 -8.97 -4.76 -10.08
CA ALA A 97 -8.04 -5.66 -10.75
C ALA A 97 -8.57 -6.13 -12.11
N ALA A 98 -9.85 -6.49 -12.19
CA ALA A 98 -10.50 -6.98 -13.41
C ALA A 98 -10.47 -5.98 -14.59
N VAL A 99 -10.43 -4.68 -14.31
CA VAL A 99 -10.41 -3.60 -15.32
C VAL A 99 -9.09 -2.84 -15.36
N SER A 100 -8.08 -3.27 -14.61
CA SER A 100 -6.80 -2.56 -14.46
C SER A 100 -5.95 -2.53 -15.73
N ASN A 101 -6.20 -3.45 -16.66
CA ASN A 101 -5.37 -3.66 -17.87
C ASN A 101 -3.88 -3.94 -17.57
N ALA A 102 -3.57 -4.46 -16.38
CA ALA A 102 -2.20 -4.66 -15.92
C ALA A 102 -1.39 -5.60 -16.83
N ASN A 103 -2.02 -6.66 -17.36
CA ASN A 103 -1.35 -7.64 -18.21
C ASN A 103 -0.91 -7.07 -19.57
N ALA A 104 -1.50 -5.97 -20.05
CA ALA A 104 -1.09 -5.27 -21.26
C ALA A 104 0.11 -4.32 -21.05
N ARG A 105 0.51 -4.10 -19.79
CA ARG A 105 1.65 -3.24 -19.44
C ARG A 105 2.94 -4.05 -19.37
N SER A 106 4.08 -3.42 -19.63
CA SER A 106 5.37 -4.03 -19.33
C SER A 106 5.62 -4.08 -17.80
N TRP A 107 6.40 -5.06 -17.35
CA TRP A 107 6.81 -5.17 -15.95
C TRP A 107 7.60 -3.94 -15.49
N GLN A 108 8.46 -3.42 -16.37
CA GLN A 108 9.27 -2.24 -16.09
C GLN A 108 8.41 -1.00 -15.83
N GLU A 109 7.35 -0.78 -16.63
CA GLU A 109 6.42 0.35 -16.40
C GLU A 109 5.73 0.26 -15.05
N LEU A 110 5.32 -0.95 -14.62
CA LEU A 110 4.72 -1.15 -13.30
C LEU A 110 5.72 -0.89 -12.17
N CYS A 111 6.95 -1.37 -12.30
CA CYS A 111 8.01 -1.11 -11.32
C CYS A 111 8.37 0.38 -11.23
N ASP A 112 8.50 1.07 -12.36
CA ASP A 112 8.81 2.49 -12.39
C ASP A 112 7.68 3.33 -11.77
N GLU A 113 6.42 2.96 -12.05
CA GLU A 113 5.26 3.61 -11.45
C GLU A 113 5.23 3.41 -9.94
N MET A 114 5.45 2.19 -9.44
CA MET A 114 5.52 1.89 -8.01
C MET A 114 6.60 2.70 -7.32
N LYS A 115 7.77 2.82 -7.93
CA LYS A 115 8.91 3.61 -7.42
C LYS A 115 8.56 5.09 -7.29
N ILE A 116 8.01 5.68 -8.35
CA ILE A 116 7.63 7.10 -8.38
C ILE A 116 6.52 7.36 -7.35
N LEU A 117 5.52 6.48 -7.30
CA LEU A 117 4.42 6.58 -6.35
C LEU A 117 4.92 6.56 -4.91
N ARG A 118 5.83 5.63 -4.56
CA ARG A 118 6.43 5.56 -3.23
C ARG A 118 7.23 6.82 -2.87
N GLN A 119 7.92 7.40 -3.81
CA GLN A 119 8.60 8.68 -3.60
C GLN A 119 7.59 9.80 -3.28
N CYS A 120 6.45 9.85 -4.00
CA CYS A 120 5.38 10.79 -3.70
C CYS A 120 4.79 10.54 -2.30
N THR A 121 4.58 9.28 -1.92
CA THR A 121 4.12 8.90 -0.57
C THR A 121 5.08 9.44 0.50
N LEU A 122 6.38 9.20 0.32
CA LEU A 122 7.40 9.60 1.28
C LEU A 122 7.43 11.12 1.44
N LEU A 123 7.50 11.87 0.34
CA LEU A 123 7.49 13.34 0.37
C LEU A 123 6.23 13.90 1.03
N MET A 124 5.08 13.29 0.78
CA MET A 124 3.82 13.68 1.44
C MET A 124 3.91 13.48 2.95
N TYR A 125 4.35 12.32 3.42
CA TYR A 125 4.48 12.02 4.85
C TYR A 125 5.57 12.85 5.53
N GLU A 126 6.67 13.17 4.87
CA GLU A 126 7.70 14.09 5.34
C GLU A 126 7.16 15.51 5.58
N SER A 127 6.15 15.92 4.81
CA SER A 127 5.49 17.22 4.97
C SER A 127 4.51 17.28 6.15
N PHE A 128 4.15 16.13 6.75
CA PHE A 128 3.16 16.07 7.80
C PHE A 128 3.77 16.34 9.18
N SER A 129 3.19 17.31 9.89
CA SER A 129 3.50 17.53 11.30
C SER A 129 2.96 16.40 12.17
N GLN A 130 3.45 16.30 13.43
CA GLN A 130 2.94 15.34 14.40
C GLN A 130 1.42 15.50 14.61
N LYS A 131 0.91 16.73 14.57
CA LYS A 131 -0.53 17.02 14.66
C LYS A 131 -1.30 16.47 13.47
N MET A 132 -0.74 16.52 12.26
CA MET A 132 -1.36 15.99 11.06
C MET A 132 -1.36 14.45 11.06
N LEU A 133 -0.26 13.83 11.48
CA LEU A 133 -0.19 12.38 11.64
C LEU A 133 -1.20 11.82 12.67
N ALA A 134 -1.51 12.62 13.69
CA ALA A 134 -2.51 12.26 14.70
C ALA A 134 -3.97 12.48 14.25
N GLN A 135 -4.22 13.10 13.12
CA GLN A 135 -5.58 13.28 12.62
C GLN A 135 -6.23 11.95 12.26
N GLU A 136 -7.51 11.87 12.58
CA GLU A 136 -8.36 10.74 12.24
C GLU A 136 -9.45 11.20 11.27
N GLY A 137 -9.88 10.25 10.44
CA GLY A 137 -11.02 10.41 9.56
C GLY A 137 -11.77 9.09 9.43
N VAL A 138 -12.76 9.06 8.54
CA VAL A 138 -13.57 7.87 8.28
C VAL A 138 -13.38 7.45 6.83
N ALA A 139 -13.03 6.18 6.61
CA ALA A 139 -12.99 5.58 5.27
C ALA A 139 -13.68 4.21 5.32
N ASN A 140 -14.53 3.93 4.33
CA ASN A 140 -15.34 2.73 4.29
C ASN A 140 -16.11 2.50 5.61
N ASN A 141 -16.70 3.57 6.15
CA ASN A 141 -17.45 3.60 7.42
C ASN A 141 -16.65 3.16 8.66
N LYS A 142 -15.33 3.21 8.60
CA LYS A 142 -14.45 2.85 9.72
C LYS A 142 -13.50 4.01 10.07
N PRO A 143 -13.25 4.27 11.36
CA PRO A 143 -12.26 5.25 11.78
C PRO A 143 -10.85 4.78 11.42
N PHE A 144 -9.99 5.72 11.02
CA PHE A 144 -8.62 5.44 10.67
C PHE A 144 -7.74 6.68 10.90
N SER A 145 -6.60 6.51 11.56
CA SER A 145 -5.67 7.63 11.74
C SER A 145 -4.75 7.77 10.53
N CYS A 146 -4.31 9.00 10.26
CA CYS A 146 -3.34 9.29 9.20
C CYS A 146 -2.04 8.50 9.40
N ASN A 147 -1.55 8.40 10.64
CA ASN A 147 -0.36 7.59 10.97
C ASN A 147 -0.56 6.10 10.66
N ALA A 148 -1.71 5.54 11.02
CA ALA A 148 -1.99 4.13 10.75
C ALA A 148 -2.05 3.81 9.24
N ILE A 149 -2.56 4.74 8.42
CA ILE A 149 -2.52 4.59 6.96
C ILE A 149 -1.09 4.44 6.45
N GLY A 150 -0.14 5.22 6.97
CA GLY A 150 1.28 5.11 6.57
C GLY A 150 1.88 3.73 6.90
N PHE A 151 1.58 3.21 8.09
CA PHE A 151 1.97 1.83 8.43
C PHE A 151 1.27 0.79 7.54
N CYS A 152 0.00 1.03 7.18
CA CYS A 152 -0.70 0.15 6.23
C CYS A 152 -0.07 0.17 4.84
N ILE A 153 0.37 1.31 4.33
CA ILE A 153 1.08 1.40 3.04
C ILE A 153 2.32 0.49 3.04
N ALA A 154 3.16 0.59 4.07
CA ALA A 154 4.35 -0.24 4.19
C ALA A 154 3.98 -1.72 4.37
N GLY A 155 3.06 -2.02 5.28
CA GLY A 155 2.66 -3.39 5.59
C GLY A 155 1.92 -4.10 4.47
N HIS A 156 1.16 -3.38 3.66
CA HIS A 156 0.45 -3.91 2.50
C HIS A 156 1.43 -4.42 1.43
N LEU A 157 2.45 -3.65 1.10
CA LEU A 157 3.51 -4.10 0.19
C LEU A 157 4.25 -5.32 0.77
N GLN A 158 4.57 -5.31 2.07
CA GLN A 158 5.22 -6.46 2.72
C GLN A 158 4.34 -7.71 2.71
N HIS A 159 3.05 -7.57 2.95
CA HIS A 159 2.08 -8.66 2.87
C HIS A 159 2.07 -9.31 1.49
N HIS A 160 1.97 -8.50 0.45
CA HIS A 160 1.95 -9.01 -0.92
C HIS A 160 3.31 -9.57 -1.39
N LYS A 161 4.42 -9.02 -0.89
CA LYS A 161 5.74 -9.65 -1.07
C LYS A 161 5.75 -11.08 -0.53
N ASN A 162 5.28 -11.28 0.69
CA ASN A 162 5.23 -12.60 1.32
C ASN A 162 4.34 -13.56 0.52
N ILE A 163 3.18 -13.10 0.02
CA ILE A 163 2.31 -13.90 -0.86
C ILE A 163 3.01 -14.26 -2.18
N LEU A 164 3.73 -13.31 -2.78
CA LEU A 164 4.49 -13.57 -4.01
C LEU A 164 5.53 -14.66 -3.79
N GLU A 165 6.33 -14.55 -2.72
CA GLU A 165 7.37 -15.54 -2.39
C GLU A 165 6.79 -16.93 -2.04
N GLU A 166 5.65 -16.98 -1.35
CA GLU A 166 5.04 -18.23 -0.92
C GLU A 166 4.34 -18.98 -2.07
N ARG A 167 3.73 -18.26 -3.02
CA ARG A 167 2.77 -18.87 -3.97
C ARG A 167 3.11 -18.70 -5.44
N TYR A 168 3.91 -17.72 -5.80
CA TYR A 168 4.15 -17.36 -7.21
C TYR A 168 5.59 -17.63 -7.65
N LEU A 169 6.57 -17.45 -6.75
CA LEU A 169 7.99 -17.55 -7.04
C LEU A 169 8.58 -18.87 -6.58
#